data_29fbd01ebe403fca914d975047e45601
#
_entry.id   29fbd01ebe403fca914d975047e45601
#
_cell.length_a   1.000
_cell.length_b   1.000
_cell.length_c   1.000
_cell.angle_alpha   90.00
_cell.angle_beta   90.00
_cell.angle_gamma   90.00
#
_symmetry.space_group_name_H-M   'P 1'
#
loop_
_entity.id
_entity.type
_entity.pdbx_description
1 polymer ?
#
loop_
_entity_poly.entity_id
_entity_poly.type
_entity_poly.pdbx_seq_one_letter_code
_entity_poly.pdbx_strand_id
1 'polypeptide(L)'
;MGLSEGSTFVTLILIVAYFVVLLGIGIWASKKIKNSEDYMLAGRSLGFWLFTLLIVCSICSGMTLVGTSGFGYASGWPGIWEQVFVPLAAAFCIIFFGSKLNKIGREKGCMTLEDYFATRYENNRELRALSALASIAVSLVYLVGQYTAISIVLIWVFGLEHWQALVISGIIITAYTVIGGLYAVSWTGLVQGIILIFGVLLVSPFILSYAGGIEHINTVLASIDPNLVMPAFPNAYAAYAYCTPEFLVSFGILLMA
;
A
#
# COMPACT_ATOMS: atom_id res chain seq x y z
N MET A 1 23.17 13.05 -7.61
CA MET A 1 23.64 13.80 -6.42
C MET A 1 23.59 12.82 -5.27
N GLY A 2 24.72 12.19 -4.90
CA GLY A 2 24.78 11.25 -3.77
C GLY A 2 24.73 12.02 -2.46
N LEU A 3 24.16 11.38 -1.43
CA LEU A 3 24.23 11.89 -0.06
C LEU A 3 25.70 12.03 0.34
N SER A 4 26.04 12.99 1.22
CA SER A 4 27.40 13.06 1.77
C SER A 4 27.70 11.76 2.54
N GLU A 5 28.98 11.34 2.59
CA GLU A 5 29.36 10.08 3.25
C GLU A 5 28.83 9.97 4.68
N GLY A 6 28.81 11.05 5.44
CA GLY A 6 28.27 11.10 6.79
C GLY A 6 26.76 10.89 6.83
N SER A 7 26.00 11.45 5.88
CA SER A 7 24.54 11.26 5.82
C SER A 7 24.18 9.86 5.34
N THR A 8 24.96 9.25 4.47
CA THR A 8 24.77 7.85 4.02
C THR A 8 24.96 6.89 5.20
N PHE A 9 25.97 7.12 6.03
CA PHE A 9 26.24 6.28 7.21
C PHE A 9 25.10 6.35 8.24
N VAL A 10 24.60 7.54 8.53
CA VAL A 10 23.45 7.72 9.44
C VAL A 10 22.19 7.04 8.86
N THR A 11 21.94 7.23 7.58
CA THR A 11 20.80 6.58 6.90
C THR A 11 20.89 5.05 6.95
N LEU A 12 22.08 4.49 6.74
CA LEU A 12 22.32 3.05 6.86
C LEU A 12 21.99 2.53 8.27
N ILE A 13 22.48 3.21 9.30
CA ILE A 13 22.20 2.83 10.69
C ILE A 13 20.68 2.85 10.96
N LEU A 14 19.99 3.90 10.52
CA LEU A 14 18.55 4.03 10.71
C LEU A 14 17.79 2.92 9.98
N ILE A 15 18.15 2.59 8.75
CA ILE A 15 17.53 1.49 7.98
C ILE A 15 17.79 0.15 8.65
N VAL A 16 19.02 -0.13 9.05
CA VAL A 16 19.35 -1.39 9.74
C VAL A 16 18.61 -1.50 11.07
N ALA A 17 18.61 -0.44 11.88
CA ALA A 17 17.88 -0.40 13.14
C ALA A 17 16.38 -0.64 12.94
N TYR A 18 15.79 0.00 11.93
CA TYR A 18 14.39 -0.20 11.54
C TYR A 18 14.10 -1.67 11.19
N PHE A 19 14.92 -2.31 10.35
CA PHE A 19 14.72 -3.72 10.01
C PHE A 19 14.92 -4.66 11.20
N VAL A 20 15.87 -4.39 12.08
CA VAL A 20 16.06 -5.14 13.32
C VAL A 20 14.81 -5.08 14.21
N VAL A 21 14.20 -3.89 14.33
CA VAL A 21 12.94 -3.72 15.07
C VAL A 21 11.81 -4.52 14.41
N LEU A 22 11.66 -4.44 13.09
CA LEU A 22 10.63 -5.20 12.37
C LEU A 22 10.79 -6.71 12.52
N LEU A 23 12.00 -7.23 12.37
CA LEU A 23 12.31 -8.65 12.58
C LEU A 23 12.06 -9.06 14.03
N GLY A 24 12.44 -8.24 15.00
CA GLY A 24 12.16 -8.47 16.42
C GLY A 24 10.66 -8.58 16.71
N ILE A 25 9.85 -7.69 16.15
CA ILE A 25 8.39 -7.75 16.23
C ILE A 25 7.88 -9.03 15.54
N GLY A 26 8.39 -9.37 14.37
CA GLY A 26 8.02 -10.58 13.64
C GLY A 26 8.26 -11.86 14.46
N ILE A 27 9.43 -11.98 15.05
CA ILE A 27 9.80 -13.13 15.92
C ILE A 27 8.96 -13.15 17.20
N TRP A 28 8.72 -11.99 17.81
CA TRP A 28 7.83 -11.91 18.98
C TRP A 28 6.39 -12.31 18.64
N ALA A 29 5.88 -11.84 17.53
CA ALA A 29 4.53 -12.12 17.06
C ALA A 29 4.35 -13.60 16.69
N SER A 30 5.37 -14.24 16.07
CA SER A 30 5.32 -15.64 15.68
C SER A 30 5.09 -16.59 16.88
N LYS A 31 5.56 -16.21 18.06
CA LYS A 31 5.34 -16.98 19.30
C LYS A 31 3.88 -16.99 19.76
N LYS A 32 3.05 -16.09 19.26
CA LYS A 32 1.63 -16.00 19.59
C LYS A 32 0.73 -16.79 18.63
N ILE A 33 1.27 -17.23 17.51
CA ILE A 33 0.54 -17.99 16.48
C ILE A 33 0.43 -19.44 16.92
N LYS A 34 -0.78 -19.94 17.08
CA LYS A 34 -1.07 -21.32 17.50
C LYS A 34 -1.76 -22.14 16.40
N ASN A 35 -2.48 -21.46 15.50
CA ASN A 35 -3.28 -22.10 14.46
C ASN A 35 -3.30 -21.26 13.17
N SER A 36 -3.91 -21.79 12.11
CA SER A 36 -4.02 -21.11 10.84
C SER A 36 -4.86 -19.83 10.92
N GLU A 37 -5.84 -19.75 11.81
CA GLU A 37 -6.66 -18.56 12.03
C GLU A 37 -5.85 -17.42 12.64
N ASP A 38 -4.96 -17.73 13.58
CA ASP A 38 -4.03 -16.74 14.15
C ASP A 38 -3.08 -16.21 13.07
N TYR A 39 -2.59 -17.10 12.21
CA TYR A 39 -1.67 -16.73 11.15
C TYR A 39 -2.34 -15.86 10.06
N MET A 40 -3.52 -16.24 9.58
CA MET A 40 -4.21 -15.59 8.46
C MET A 40 -5.08 -14.43 8.88
N LEU A 41 -5.67 -14.43 10.08
CA LEU A 41 -6.66 -13.47 10.54
C LEU A 41 -6.27 -12.77 11.85
N ALA A 42 -5.04 -12.97 12.34
CA ALA A 42 -4.59 -12.48 13.64
C ALA A 42 -5.56 -12.87 14.80
N GLY A 43 -6.13 -14.09 14.72
CA GLY A 43 -7.11 -14.59 15.68
C GLY A 43 -8.39 -13.77 15.77
N ARG A 44 -8.69 -12.95 14.77
CA ARG A 44 -9.83 -11.98 14.73
C ARG A 44 -9.87 -11.06 15.96
N SER A 45 -8.72 -10.78 16.55
CA SER A 45 -8.57 -10.07 17.83
C SER A 45 -7.95 -8.69 17.71
N LEU A 46 -7.82 -8.16 16.49
CA LEU A 46 -7.24 -6.84 16.25
C LEU A 46 -8.14 -5.75 16.86
N GLY A 47 -7.56 -4.95 17.75
CA GLY A 47 -8.22 -3.79 18.31
C GLY A 47 -8.35 -2.65 17.27
N PHE A 48 -9.23 -1.70 17.56
CA PHE A 48 -9.53 -0.59 16.64
C PHE A 48 -8.28 0.14 16.12
N TRP A 49 -7.37 0.56 17.00
CA TRP A 49 -6.17 1.30 16.61
C TRP A 49 -5.21 0.47 15.77
N LEU A 50 -5.02 -0.81 16.13
CA LEU A 50 -4.13 -1.71 15.41
C LEU A 50 -4.67 -1.96 13.99
N PHE A 51 -5.98 -2.19 13.87
CA PHE A 51 -6.64 -2.39 12.60
C PHE A 51 -6.62 -1.12 11.73
N THR A 52 -6.89 0.05 12.31
CA THR A 52 -6.85 1.33 11.59
C THR A 52 -5.47 1.62 11.03
N LEU A 53 -4.42 1.48 11.85
CA LEU A 53 -3.05 1.72 11.38
C LEU A 53 -2.58 0.67 10.37
N LEU A 54 -3.03 -0.57 10.51
CA LEU A 54 -2.80 -1.62 9.50
C LEU A 54 -3.40 -1.23 8.14
N ILE A 55 -4.65 -0.75 8.12
CA ILE A 55 -5.29 -0.26 6.88
C ILE A 55 -4.53 0.93 6.31
N VAL A 56 -4.20 1.92 7.13
CA VAL A 56 -3.43 3.10 6.68
C VAL A 56 -2.11 2.67 6.03
N CYS A 57 -1.35 1.76 6.66
CA CYS A 57 -0.12 1.23 6.10
C CYS A 57 -0.33 0.43 4.82
N SER A 58 -1.45 -0.29 4.71
CA SER A 58 -1.76 -1.08 3.51
C SER A 58 -2.09 -0.20 2.32
N ILE A 59 -2.77 0.92 2.55
CA ILE A 59 -3.11 1.91 1.51
C ILE A 59 -1.88 2.76 1.16
N CYS A 60 -1.20 3.31 2.17
CA CYS A 60 0.00 4.13 1.98
C CYS A 60 1.24 3.24 1.82
N SER A 61 1.28 2.48 0.76
CA SER A 61 2.37 1.56 0.43
C SER A 61 3.50 2.25 -0.35
N GLY A 62 4.61 1.55 -0.54
CA GLY A 62 5.70 2.03 -1.40
C GLY A 62 5.24 2.34 -2.82
N MET A 63 4.37 1.51 -3.39
CA MET A 63 3.78 1.77 -4.71
C MET A 63 2.94 3.05 -4.70
N THR A 64 2.15 3.28 -3.67
CA THR A 64 1.37 4.51 -3.52
C THR A 64 2.27 5.74 -3.40
N LEU A 65 3.26 5.71 -2.51
CA LEU A 65 4.13 6.87 -2.30
C LEU A 65 4.99 7.20 -3.52
N VAL A 66 5.63 6.21 -4.14
CA VAL A 66 6.51 6.42 -5.31
C VAL A 66 5.69 6.56 -6.59
N GLY A 67 4.71 5.68 -6.80
CA GLY A 67 3.88 5.68 -8.01
C GLY A 67 3.00 6.92 -8.11
N THR A 68 2.35 7.32 -7.02
CA THR A 68 1.50 8.51 -7.00
C THR A 68 2.30 9.79 -7.14
N SER A 69 3.51 9.84 -6.57
CA SER A 69 4.40 10.98 -6.78
C SER A 69 4.79 11.11 -8.25
N GLY A 70 5.09 9.99 -8.92
CA GLY A 70 5.34 9.96 -10.36
C GLY A 70 4.13 10.37 -11.20
N PHE A 71 2.94 9.90 -10.80
CA PHE A 71 1.69 10.29 -11.45
C PHE A 71 1.38 11.79 -11.25
N GLY A 72 1.56 12.31 -10.03
CA GLY A 72 1.41 13.73 -9.76
C GLY A 72 2.42 14.59 -10.54
N TYR A 73 3.64 14.11 -10.72
CA TYR A 73 4.64 14.77 -11.55
C TYR A 73 4.20 14.86 -13.03
N ALA A 74 3.57 13.81 -13.56
CA ALA A 74 3.13 13.75 -14.95
C ALA A 74 1.82 14.49 -15.21
N SER A 75 0.88 14.48 -14.25
CA SER A 75 -0.49 14.98 -14.42
C SER A 75 -0.79 16.30 -13.71
N GLY A 76 0.10 16.74 -12.82
CA GLY A 76 -0.13 17.95 -12.03
C GLY A 76 -1.28 17.81 -11.02
N TRP A 77 -2.00 18.89 -10.76
CA TRP A 77 -3.13 18.93 -9.82
C TRP A 77 -4.28 17.97 -10.16
N PRO A 78 -4.64 17.71 -11.42
CA PRO A 78 -5.63 16.68 -11.72
C PRO A 78 -5.36 15.32 -11.10
N GLY A 79 -4.09 14.97 -10.88
CA GLY A 79 -3.68 13.72 -10.23
C GLY A 79 -4.15 13.55 -8.78
N ILE A 80 -4.58 14.62 -8.11
CA ILE A 80 -5.07 14.56 -6.72
C ILE A 80 -6.36 13.74 -6.59
N TRP A 81 -7.17 13.68 -7.65
CA TRP A 81 -8.44 12.97 -7.61
C TRP A 81 -8.30 11.47 -7.38
N GLU A 82 -7.24 10.86 -7.87
CA GLU A 82 -6.95 9.46 -7.58
C GLU A 82 -6.79 9.24 -6.05
N GLN A 83 -6.08 10.14 -5.39
CA GLN A 83 -5.84 10.06 -3.95
C GLN A 83 -7.08 10.34 -3.10
N VAL A 84 -8.07 11.02 -3.65
CA VAL A 84 -9.36 11.25 -3.00
C VAL A 84 -10.29 10.06 -3.20
N PHE A 85 -10.40 9.56 -4.43
CA PHE A 85 -11.40 8.54 -4.75
C PHE A 85 -11.00 7.14 -4.29
N VAL A 86 -9.73 6.76 -4.33
CA VAL A 86 -9.29 5.41 -3.91
C VAL A 86 -9.59 5.13 -2.43
N PRO A 87 -9.19 5.98 -1.47
CA PRO A 87 -9.54 5.78 -0.06
C PRO A 87 -11.05 5.89 0.21
N LEU A 88 -11.74 6.81 -0.49
CA LEU A 88 -13.18 6.98 -0.35
C LEU A 88 -13.94 5.71 -0.78
N ALA A 89 -13.53 5.13 -1.87
CA ALA A 89 -14.08 3.89 -2.38
C ALA A 89 -13.84 2.71 -1.41
N ALA A 90 -12.61 2.58 -0.87
CA ALA A 90 -12.30 1.58 0.14
C ALA A 90 -13.15 1.76 1.41
N ALA A 91 -13.32 3.01 1.88
CA ALA A 91 -14.16 3.32 3.03
C ALA A 91 -15.63 2.94 2.77
N PHE A 92 -16.13 3.24 1.58
CA PHE A 92 -17.50 2.86 1.18
C PHE A 92 -17.70 1.34 1.26
N CYS A 93 -16.77 0.55 0.71
CA CYS A 93 -16.84 -0.90 0.79
C CYS A 93 -16.84 -1.41 2.23
N ILE A 94 -15.96 -0.91 3.07
CA ILE A 94 -15.88 -1.33 4.47
C ILE A 94 -17.19 -1.01 5.20
N ILE A 95 -17.75 0.17 4.99
CA ILE A 95 -18.98 0.61 5.66
C ILE A 95 -20.18 -0.24 5.23
N PHE A 96 -20.36 -0.46 3.95
CA PHE A 96 -21.57 -1.13 3.43
C PHE A 96 -21.49 -2.66 3.43
N PHE A 97 -20.31 -3.23 3.22
CA PHE A 97 -20.14 -4.67 3.08
C PHE A 97 -19.37 -5.31 4.23
N GLY A 98 -18.49 -4.57 4.90
CA GLY A 98 -17.58 -5.13 5.90
C GLY A 98 -18.28 -5.85 7.04
N SER A 99 -19.35 -5.27 7.61
CA SER A 99 -20.10 -5.89 8.70
C SER A 99 -20.82 -7.17 8.28
N LYS A 100 -21.39 -7.19 7.05
CA LYS A 100 -22.07 -8.36 6.49
C LYS A 100 -21.10 -9.49 6.21
N LEU A 101 -19.98 -9.18 5.56
CA LEU A 101 -18.93 -10.17 5.26
C LEU A 101 -18.29 -10.72 6.54
N ASN A 102 -18.04 -9.89 7.54
CA ASN A 102 -17.51 -10.33 8.84
C ASN A 102 -18.48 -11.31 9.53
N LYS A 103 -19.79 -11.00 9.52
CA LYS A 103 -20.81 -11.89 10.11
C LYS A 103 -20.83 -13.24 9.41
N ILE A 104 -20.92 -13.25 8.09
CA ILE A 104 -20.93 -14.48 7.29
C ILE A 104 -19.62 -15.27 7.48
N GLY A 105 -18.49 -14.58 7.46
CA GLY A 105 -17.18 -15.19 7.67
C GLY A 105 -17.04 -15.87 9.02
N ARG A 106 -17.62 -15.29 10.09
CA ARG A 106 -17.66 -15.92 11.42
C ARG A 106 -18.62 -17.11 11.49
N GLU A 107 -19.83 -16.96 10.96
CA GLU A 107 -20.87 -18.01 11.00
C GLU A 107 -20.50 -19.23 10.15
N LYS A 108 -19.85 -19.02 9.01
CA LYS A 108 -19.49 -20.08 8.06
C LYS A 108 -18.05 -20.56 8.16
N GLY A 109 -17.23 -19.95 9.04
CA GLY A 109 -15.82 -20.30 9.18
C GLY A 109 -14.95 -19.93 7.98
N CYS A 110 -15.39 -18.96 7.14
CA CYS A 110 -14.61 -18.52 6.00
C CYS A 110 -13.39 -17.72 6.47
N MET A 111 -12.20 -18.06 5.96
CA MET A 111 -10.94 -17.35 6.23
C MET A 111 -10.53 -16.45 5.08
N THR A 112 -10.96 -16.77 3.87
CA THR A 112 -10.61 -16.04 2.64
C THR A 112 -11.86 -15.65 1.86
N LEU A 113 -11.70 -14.76 0.87
CA LEU A 113 -12.76 -14.37 -0.04
C LEU A 113 -13.21 -15.58 -0.91
N GLU A 114 -12.28 -16.44 -1.27
CA GLU A 114 -12.53 -17.67 -2.03
C GLU A 114 -13.41 -18.67 -1.24
N ASP A 115 -13.22 -18.73 0.09
CA ASP A 115 -14.08 -19.55 0.96
C ASP A 115 -15.50 -18.99 0.99
N TYR A 116 -15.65 -17.66 1.01
CA TYR A 116 -16.95 -17.01 0.92
C TYR A 116 -17.65 -17.32 -0.40
N PHE A 117 -16.96 -17.21 -1.53
CA PHE A 117 -17.53 -17.56 -2.83
C PHE A 117 -17.93 -19.05 -2.90
N ALA A 118 -17.04 -19.94 -2.44
CA ALA A 118 -17.36 -21.36 -2.38
C ALA A 118 -18.62 -21.61 -1.55
N THR A 119 -18.72 -21.02 -0.37
CA THR A 119 -19.90 -21.20 0.51
C THR A 119 -21.17 -20.60 -0.09
N ARG A 120 -21.08 -19.49 -0.80
CA ARG A 120 -22.22 -18.79 -1.41
C ARG A 120 -22.79 -19.55 -2.60
N TYR A 121 -21.95 -20.27 -3.35
CA TYR A 121 -22.29 -20.96 -4.59
C TYR A 121 -22.12 -22.49 -4.45
N GLU A 122 -22.73 -23.07 -3.41
CA GLU A 122 -22.91 -24.53 -3.21
C GLU A 122 -21.59 -25.32 -3.22
N ASN A 123 -20.52 -24.75 -2.68
CA ASN A 123 -19.15 -25.33 -2.67
C ASN A 123 -18.58 -25.61 -4.08
N ASN A 124 -18.91 -24.76 -5.05
CA ASN A 124 -18.40 -24.88 -6.41
C ASN A 124 -16.87 -24.75 -6.42
N ARG A 125 -16.18 -25.86 -6.74
CA ARG A 125 -14.70 -25.91 -6.75
C ARG A 125 -14.09 -25.09 -7.88
N GLU A 126 -14.75 -25.01 -9.02
CA GLU A 126 -14.26 -24.27 -10.18
C GLU A 126 -14.27 -22.77 -9.90
N LEU A 127 -15.35 -22.27 -9.31
CA LEU A 127 -15.44 -20.87 -8.90
C LEU A 127 -14.40 -20.51 -7.84
N ARG A 128 -14.18 -21.41 -6.86
CA ARG A 128 -13.13 -21.22 -5.84
C ARG A 128 -11.74 -21.18 -6.47
N ALA A 129 -11.45 -22.08 -7.42
CA ALA A 129 -10.17 -22.11 -8.11
C ALA A 129 -9.96 -20.85 -8.98
N LEU A 130 -10.99 -20.42 -9.71
CA LEU A 130 -10.93 -19.23 -10.54
C LEU A 130 -10.72 -17.96 -9.72
N SER A 131 -11.46 -17.80 -8.61
CA SER A 131 -11.29 -16.66 -7.72
C SER A 131 -9.91 -16.66 -7.06
N ALA A 132 -9.40 -17.82 -6.63
CA ALA A 132 -8.06 -17.94 -6.09
C ALA A 132 -6.98 -17.56 -7.13
N LEU A 133 -7.14 -18.00 -8.38
CA LEU A 133 -6.22 -17.64 -9.45
C LEU A 133 -6.21 -16.13 -9.71
N ALA A 134 -7.39 -15.51 -9.72
CA ALA A 134 -7.52 -14.05 -9.86
C ALA A 134 -6.86 -13.31 -8.69
N SER A 135 -7.11 -13.74 -7.44
CA SER A 135 -6.49 -13.15 -6.24
C SER A 135 -4.96 -13.27 -6.27
N ILE A 136 -4.43 -14.43 -6.69
CA ILE A 136 -2.99 -14.64 -6.84
C ILE A 136 -2.42 -13.68 -7.89
N ALA A 137 -3.05 -13.57 -9.06
CA ALA A 137 -2.59 -12.70 -10.13
C ALA A 137 -2.52 -11.22 -9.68
N VAL A 138 -3.60 -10.72 -9.05
CA VAL A 138 -3.64 -9.35 -8.51
C VAL A 138 -2.56 -9.15 -7.43
N SER A 139 -2.41 -10.11 -6.52
CA SER A 139 -1.41 -10.05 -5.44
C SER A 139 0.02 -10.02 -5.97
N LEU A 140 0.32 -10.79 -7.04
CA LEU A 140 1.63 -10.79 -7.68
C LEU A 140 1.95 -9.43 -8.31
N VAL A 141 1.00 -8.83 -9.04
CA VAL A 141 1.17 -7.49 -9.62
C VAL A 141 1.44 -6.45 -8.54
N TYR A 142 0.65 -6.48 -7.45
CA TYR A 142 0.86 -5.59 -6.32
C TYR A 142 2.24 -5.79 -5.66
N LEU A 143 2.66 -7.04 -5.48
CA LEU A 143 3.96 -7.38 -4.89
C LEU A 143 5.14 -6.87 -5.73
N VAL A 144 5.06 -7.00 -7.06
CA VAL A 144 6.07 -6.43 -7.98
C VAL A 144 6.18 -4.93 -7.79
N GLY A 145 5.05 -4.22 -7.70
CA GLY A 145 5.05 -2.78 -7.44
C GLY A 145 5.73 -2.40 -6.12
N GLN A 146 5.51 -3.18 -5.04
CA GLN A 146 6.17 -2.97 -3.75
C GLN A 146 7.69 -3.17 -3.83
N TYR A 147 8.13 -4.25 -4.45
CA TYR A 147 9.57 -4.53 -4.61
C TYR A 147 10.26 -3.47 -5.46
N THR A 148 9.61 -3.01 -6.53
CA THR A 148 10.12 -1.94 -7.38
C THR A 148 10.26 -0.64 -6.59
N ALA A 149 9.25 -0.25 -5.80
CA ALA A 149 9.30 0.96 -5.00
C ALA A 149 10.44 0.95 -3.97
N ILE A 150 10.63 -0.17 -3.27
CA ILE A 150 11.72 -0.31 -2.29
C ILE A 150 13.08 -0.34 -3.01
N SER A 151 13.16 -1.02 -4.16
CA SER A 151 14.42 -1.06 -4.93
C SER A 151 14.88 0.33 -5.36
N ILE A 152 13.97 1.21 -5.77
CA ILE A 152 14.28 2.60 -6.12
C ILE A 152 14.93 3.33 -4.94
N VAL A 153 14.39 3.16 -3.72
CA VAL A 153 14.97 3.76 -2.52
C VAL A 153 16.37 3.22 -2.24
N LEU A 154 16.56 1.90 -2.35
CA LEU A 154 17.85 1.26 -2.11
C LEU A 154 18.90 1.67 -3.16
N ILE A 155 18.52 1.80 -4.42
CA ILE A 155 19.38 2.32 -5.48
C ILE A 155 19.81 3.76 -5.17
N TRP A 156 18.86 4.59 -4.78
CA TRP A 156 19.12 6.01 -4.49
C TRP A 156 20.02 6.23 -3.28
N VAL A 157 19.82 5.43 -2.22
CA VAL A 157 20.59 5.57 -0.97
C VAL A 157 21.95 4.89 -1.04
N PHE A 158 22.04 3.71 -1.63
CA PHE A 158 23.23 2.85 -1.59
C PHE A 158 23.96 2.72 -2.93
N GLY A 159 23.40 3.26 -4.02
CA GLY A 159 24.00 3.11 -5.36
C GLY A 159 24.01 1.67 -5.87
N LEU A 160 23.10 0.81 -5.39
CA LEU A 160 23.02 -0.59 -5.80
C LEU A 160 22.54 -0.72 -7.24
N GLU A 161 22.90 -1.80 -7.89
CA GLU A 161 22.30 -2.18 -9.17
C GLU A 161 20.86 -2.61 -8.96
N HIS A 162 20.02 -2.40 -9.97
CA HIS A 162 18.57 -2.65 -9.87
C HIS A 162 18.25 -4.09 -9.42
N TRP A 163 18.92 -5.09 -9.95
CA TRP A 163 18.68 -6.49 -9.58
C TRP A 163 19.08 -6.79 -8.12
N GLN A 164 20.19 -6.19 -7.64
CA GLN A 164 20.64 -6.34 -6.23
C GLN A 164 19.61 -5.77 -5.28
N ALA A 165 19.12 -4.57 -5.57
CA ALA A 165 18.10 -3.90 -4.77
C ALA A 165 16.78 -4.70 -4.72
N LEU A 166 16.36 -5.29 -5.86
CA LEU A 166 15.18 -6.17 -5.93
C LEU A 166 15.35 -7.44 -5.09
N VAL A 167 16.49 -8.11 -5.20
CA VAL A 167 16.75 -9.34 -4.42
C VAL A 167 16.79 -9.06 -2.93
N ILE A 168 17.50 -8.01 -2.52
CA ILE A 168 17.61 -7.62 -1.10
C ILE A 168 16.23 -7.28 -0.53
N SER A 169 15.45 -6.42 -1.22
CA SER A 169 14.10 -6.07 -0.79
C SER A 169 13.19 -7.28 -0.71
N GLY A 170 13.25 -8.17 -1.70
CA GLY A 170 12.47 -9.41 -1.74
C GLY A 170 12.77 -10.33 -0.56
N ILE A 171 14.04 -10.55 -0.25
CA ILE A 171 14.44 -11.40 0.88
C ILE A 171 13.94 -10.81 2.20
N ILE A 172 14.14 -9.50 2.42
CA ILE A 172 13.77 -8.84 3.69
C ILE A 172 12.26 -8.90 3.91
N ILE A 173 11.47 -8.52 2.89
CA ILE A 173 10.00 -8.48 3.00
C ILE A 173 9.46 -9.90 3.23
N THR A 174 9.93 -10.86 2.44
CA THR A 174 9.47 -12.24 2.54
C THR A 174 9.83 -12.84 3.90
N ALA A 175 11.02 -12.59 4.40
CA ALA A 175 11.48 -13.15 5.67
C ALA A 175 10.55 -12.77 6.83
N TYR A 176 10.29 -11.47 7.07
CA TYR A 176 9.47 -11.09 8.22
C TYR A 176 7.98 -11.44 8.04
N THR A 177 7.49 -11.42 6.79
CA THR A 177 6.08 -11.73 6.51
C THR A 177 5.78 -13.22 6.71
N VAL A 178 6.66 -14.10 6.22
CA VAL A 178 6.50 -15.55 6.36
C VAL A 178 6.61 -15.99 7.83
N ILE A 179 7.54 -15.39 8.59
CA ILE A 179 7.75 -15.76 9.99
C ILE A 179 6.55 -15.46 10.88
N GLY A 180 5.88 -14.34 10.66
CA GLY A 180 4.89 -13.83 11.62
C GLY A 180 3.46 -13.69 11.12
N GLY A 181 3.15 -14.00 9.85
CA GLY A 181 1.80 -13.91 9.29
C GLY A 181 1.13 -12.56 9.52
N LEU A 182 -0.21 -12.52 9.47
CA LEU A 182 -0.98 -11.29 9.65
C LEU A 182 -0.81 -10.68 11.06
N TYR A 183 -0.54 -11.50 12.06
CA TYR A 183 -0.32 -11.00 13.42
C TYR A 183 0.93 -10.13 13.52
N ALA A 184 2.05 -10.57 12.92
CA ALA A 184 3.26 -9.76 12.83
C ALA A 184 3.07 -8.52 11.97
N VAL A 185 2.44 -8.68 10.80
CA VAL A 185 2.15 -7.56 9.89
C VAL A 185 1.31 -6.49 10.57
N SER A 186 0.37 -6.87 11.45
CA SER A 186 -0.45 -5.90 12.18
C SER A 186 0.37 -5.07 13.17
N TRP A 187 1.28 -5.68 13.91
CA TRP A 187 2.14 -4.99 14.89
C TRP A 187 3.24 -4.17 14.22
N THR A 188 3.85 -4.70 13.15
CA THR A 188 4.78 -3.91 12.35
C THR A 188 4.07 -2.74 11.67
N GLY A 189 2.84 -2.96 11.17
CA GLY A 189 1.99 -1.94 10.60
C GLY A 189 1.64 -0.80 11.56
N LEU A 190 1.49 -1.09 12.85
CA LEU A 190 1.31 -0.06 13.88
C LEU A 190 2.53 0.87 13.95
N VAL A 191 3.73 0.29 14.05
CA VAL A 191 4.98 1.08 14.10
C VAL A 191 5.19 1.85 12.81
N GLN A 192 5.00 1.18 11.68
CA GLN A 192 5.13 1.78 10.35
C GLN A 192 4.12 2.90 10.13
N GLY A 193 2.87 2.71 10.53
CA GLY A 193 1.80 3.70 10.39
C GLY A 193 2.08 4.98 11.18
N ILE A 194 2.59 4.83 12.40
CA ILE A 194 3.01 5.98 13.21
C ILE A 194 4.14 6.73 12.50
N ILE A 195 5.21 6.02 12.11
CA ILE A 195 6.36 6.63 11.41
C ILE A 195 5.91 7.32 10.12
N LEU A 196 5.03 6.68 9.35
CA LEU A 196 4.53 7.20 8.09
C LEU A 196 3.72 8.49 8.30
N ILE A 197 2.76 8.50 9.23
CA ILE A 197 1.93 9.67 9.50
C ILE A 197 2.81 10.85 9.95
N PHE A 198 3.70 10.63 10.92
CA PHE A 198 4.60 11.68 11.37
C PHE A 198 5.59 12.10 10.29
N GLY A 199 6.14 11.15 9.53
CA GLY A 199 7.06 11.43 8.44
C GLY A 199 6.43 12.31 7.38
N VAL A 200 5.23 11.96 6.90
CA VAL A 200 4.53 12.75 5.89
C VAL A 200 4.16 14.14 6.42
N LEU A 201 3.60 14.23 7.63
CA LEU A 201 3.20 15.50 8.22
C LEU A 201 4.38 16.45 8.49
N LEU A 202 5.52 15.91 8.92
CA LEU A 202 6.72 16.71 9.19
C LEU A 202 7.45 17.10 7.91
N VAL A 203 7.58 16.19 6.95
CA VAL A 203 8.39 16.43 5.74
C VAL A 203 7.66 17.30 4.72
N SER A 204 6.33 17.17 4.61
CA SER A 204 5.55 17.94 3.61
C SER A 204 5.73 19.46 3.68
N PRO A 205 5.71 20.13 4.85
CA PRO A 205 5.95 21.57 4.92
C PRO A 205 7.35 21.97 4.46
N PHE A 206 8.36 21.13 4.76
CA PHE A 206 9.75 21.40 4.32
C PHE A 206 9.89 21.27 2.81
N ILE A 207 9.29 20.24 2.21
CA ILE A 207 9.28 20.05 0.75
C ILE A 207 8.59 21.25 0.09
N LEU A 208 7.44 21.66 0.61
CA LEU A 208 6.68 22.78 0.09
C LEU A 208 7.46 24.09 0.18
N SER A 209 8.11 24.33 1.32
CA SER A 209 8.99 25.51 1.51
C SER A 209 10.19 25.49 0.57
N TYR A 210 10.84 24.32 0.41
CA TYR A 210 11.98 24.16 -0.49
C TYR A 210 11.60 24.40 -1.96
N ALA A 211 10.38 23.98 -2.35
CA ALA A 211 9.84 24.19 -3.69
C ALA A 211 9.37 25.64 -3.94
N GLY A 212 9.53 26.55 -2.99
CA GLY A 212 9.12 27.96 -3.13
C GLY A 212 7.64 28.22 -2.86
N GLY A 213 6.94 27.26 -2.26
CA GLY A 213 5.51 27.35 -1.95
C GLY A 213 4.58 26.98 -3.10
N ILE A 214 3.28 26.90 -2.80
CA ILE A 214 2.25 26.49 -3.77
C ILE A 214 2.18 27.46 -4.97
N GLU A 215 2.35 28.75 -4.74
CA GLU A 215 2.29 29.77 -5.78
C GLU A 215 3.42 29.60 -6.80
N HIS A 216 4.64 29.36 -6.32
CA HIS A 216 5.77 29.09 -7.21
C HIS A 216 5.58 27.80 -7.99
N ILE A 217 5.13 26.74 -7.34
CA ILE A 217 4.81 25.47 -8.01
C ILE A 217 3.79 25.68 -9.11
N ASN A 218 2.70 26.40 -8.84
CA ASN A 218 1.67 26.67 -9.84
C ASN A 218 2.20 27.50 -11.02
N THR A 219 3.05 28.48 -10.74
CA THR A 219 3.66 29.30 -11.80
C THR A 219 4.56 28.46 -12.71
N VAL A 220 5.38 27.59 -12.12
CA VAL A 220 6.25 26.70 -12.90
C VAL A 220 5.42 25.68 -13.69
N LEU A 221 4.44 25.03 -13.09
CA LEU A 221 3.56 24.07 -13.78
C LEU A 221 2.80 24.75 -14.93
N ALA A 222 2.24 25.93 -14.70
CA ALA A 222 1.53 26.68 -15.75
C ALA A 222 2.44 27.08 -16.91
N SER A 223 3.73 27.31 -16.64
CA SER A 223 4.71 27.62 -17.69
C SER A 223 5.08 26.41 -18.56
N ILE A 224 4.94 25.19 -18.03
CA ILE A 224 5.18 23.94 -18.77
C ILE A 224 3.92 23.57 -19.56
N ASP A 225 2.79 23.44 -18.89
CA ASP A 225 1.49 23.20 -19.50
C ASP A 225 0.39 23.77 -18.58
N PRO A 226 -0.44 24.73 -19.04
CA PRO A 226 -1.55 25.27 -18.28
C PRO A 226 -2.54 24.21 -17.76
N ASN A 227 -2.63 23.07 -18.41
CA ASN A 227 -3.50 21.96 -17.99
C ASN A 227 -3.05 21.33 -16.66
N LEU A 228 -1.78 21.42 -16.31
CA LEU A 228 -1.24 20.86 -15.06
C LEU A 228 -1.71 21.57 -13.79
N VAL A 229 -2.18 22.82 -13.92
CA VAL A 229 -2.71 23.61 -12.80
C VAL A 229 -4.23 23.60 -12.72
N MET A 230 -4.90 22.94 -13.64
CA MET A 230 -6.36 22.85 -13.63
C MET A 230 -6.83 21.89 -12.51
N PRO A 231 -7.98 22.16 -11.88
CA PRO A 231 -8.52 21.30 -10.84
C PRO A 231 -9.08 19.98 -11.37
N ALA A 232 -9.29 19.87 -12.68
CA ALA A 232 -9.80 18.69 -13.34
C ALA A 232 -9.12 18.51 -14.71
N PHE A 233 -9.18 17.30 -15.26
CA PHE A 233 -8.64 17.04 -16.59
C PHE A 233 -9.43 17.81 -17.66
N PRO A 234 -8.78 18.62 -18.48
CA PRO A 234 -9.43 19.50 -19.45
C PRO A 234 -10.06 18.76 -20.63
N ASN A 235 -9.69 17.50 -20.86
CA ASN A 235 -10.13 16.71 -22.00
C ASN A 235 -10.90 15.46 -21.56
N ALA A 236 -11.95 15.09 -22.33
CA ALA A 236 -12.63 13.81 -22.19
C ALA A 236 -11.64 12.62 -22.23
N TYR A 237 -10.52 12.76 -22.94
CA TYR A 237 -9.46 11.76 -22.99
C TYR A 237 -8.72 11.61 -21.65
N ALA A 238 -8.51 12.68 -20.92
CA ALA A 238 -7.92 12.64 -19.59
C ALA A 238 -8.95 12.16 -18.56
N ALA A 239 -10.21 12.56 -18.68
CA ALA A 239 -11.31 11.95 -17.92
C ALA A 239 -11.47 10.46 -18.25
N TYR A 240 -11.18 10.05 -19.48
CA TYR A 240 -11.14 8.66 -19.91
C TYR A 240 -9.96 7.89 -19.32
N ALA A 241 -8.83 8.55 -19.06
CA ALA A 241 -7.69 7.95 -18.36
C ALA A 241 -8.00 7.64 -16.89
N TYR A 242 -8.93 8.37 -16.25
CA TYR A 242 -9.50 8.04 -14.93
C TYR A 242 -10.69 7.07 -15.01
N CYS A 243 -11.37 7.02 -16.14
CA CYS A 243 -12.30 5.94 -16.48
C CYS A 243 -11.56 4.75 -17.12
N THR A 244 -10.22 4.71 -17.03
CA THR A 244 -9.47 3.54 -17.48
C THR A 244 -9.93 2.28 -16.76
N PRO A 245 -9.71 1.12 -17.37
CA PRO A 245 -10.02 -0.18 -16.77
C PRO A 245 -9.56 -0.29 -15.31
N GLU A 246 -8.51 0.41 -14.90
CA GLU A 246 -8.04 0.44 -13.53
C GLU A 246 -9.00 1.14 -12.56
N PHE A 247 -9.59 2.27 -12.93
CA PHE A 247 -10.63 2.92 -12.14
C PHE A 247 -11.93 2.12 -12.19
N LEU A 248 -12.35 1.65 -13.37
CA LEU A 248 -13.54 0.81 -13.53
C LEU A 248 -13.34 -0.56 -12.88
N VAL A 249 -12.15 -1.14 -12.93
CA VAL A 249 -11.82 -2.40 -12.23
C VAL A 249 -11.73 -2.15 -10.73
N SER A 250 -11.08 -1.09 -10.27
CA SER A 250 -11.07 -0.73 -8.85
C SER A 250 -12.48 -0.41 -8.34
N PHE A 251 -13.27 0.35 -9.09
CA PHE A 251 -14.65 0.69 -8.76
C PHE A 251 -15.61 -0.48 -9.02
N GLY A 252 -15.39 -1.28 -10.03
CA GLY A 252 -16.19 -2.46 -10.37
C GLY A 252 -15.91 -3.65 -9.45
N ILE A 253 -14.68 -3.92 -9.07
CA ILE A 253 -14.34 -4.88 -8.02
C ILE A 253 -14.93 -4.41 -6.69
N LEU A 254 -14.98 -3.11 -6.45
CA LEU A 254 -15.59 -2.50 -5.28
C LEU A 254 -17.12 -2.67 -5.25
N LEU A 255 -17.78 -2.62 -6.40
CA LEU A 255 -19.23 -2.84 -6.51
C LEU A 255 -19.61 -4.33 -6.54
N MET A 256 -18.67 -5.21 -6.91
CA MET A 256 -18.91 -6.66 -6.99
C MET A 256 -18.44 -7.43 -5.75
N ALA A 257 -17.65 -6.82 -4.87
CA ALA A 257 -17.24 -7.38 -3.57
C ALA A 257 -18.25 -7.03 -2.48
#